data_bbf7dd8be8dd64d7f92709b5f40b7b5d
#
_entry.id   bbf7dd8be8dd64d7f92709b5f40b7b5d
#
_cell.length_a   1.000
_cell.length_b   1.000
_cell.length_c   1.000
_cell.angle_alpha   90.00
_cell.angle_beta   90.00
_cell.angle_gamma   90.00
#
_symmetry.space_group_name_H-M   'P 1'
#
loop_
_entity.id
_entity.type
_entity.pdbx_description
1 polymer ?
#
loop_
_entity_poly.entity_id
_entity_poly.type
_entity_poly.pdbx_seq_one_letter_code
_entity_poly.pdbx_strand_id
1 'polypeptide(L)'
;MSFDFDLFVIGAGSGGVRAARFAAGFGARVAVAESRYLGGTCVNVGCVPKKLLVYGAHFSEDFEQARAYGWSAGEAQFDWATLIGNKNREIQRLNGIYRNLLVNSGVTLLEGHARLLDAHSVEVDGQRFSAK
;
A
#
# COMPACT_ATOMS: atom_id res chain seq x y z
N MET A 1 17.50 -29.20 -9.17
CA MET A 1 16.51 -28.99 -8.10
C MET A 1 15.46 -28.02 -8.62
N SER A 2 14.19 -28.30 -8.38
CA SER A 2 13.09 -27.41 -8.77
C SER A 2 12.77 -26.51 -7.58
N PHE A 3 12.82 -25.18 -7.73
CA PHE A 3 12.37 -24.21 -6.75
C PHE A 3 10.87 -23.96 -6.93
N ASP A 4 10.17 -23.60 -5.83
CA ASP A 4 8.77 -23.22 -5.88
C ASP A 4 8.59 -21.90 -6.66
N PHE A 5 9.53 -20.96 -6.45
CA PHE A 5 9.53 -19.64 -7.09
C PHE A 5 10.89 -19.30 -7.70
N ASP A 6 10.88 -18.47 -8.72
CA ASP A 6 12.11 -17.89 -9.28
C ASP A 6 12.55 -16.66 -8.47
N LEU A 7 11.56 -15.94 -7.88
CA LEU A 7 11.78 -14.81 -6.99
C LEU A 7 10.78 -14.84 -5.82
N PHE A 8 11.26 -14.68 -4.60
CA PHE A 8 10.45 -14.48 -3.43
C PHE A 8 10.70 -13.08 -2.84
N VAL A 9 9.64 -12.27 -2.72
CA VAL A 9 9.71 -10.90 -2.22
C VAL A 9 9.15 -10.86 -0.80
N ILE A 10 9.93 -10.31 0.12
CA ILE A 10 9.50 -10.10 1.52
C ILE A 10 9.10 -8.64 1.68
N GLY A 11 7.81 -8.42 1.84
CA GLY A 11 7.20 -7.10 1.98
C GLY A 11 6.54 -6.59 0.70
N ALA A 12 5.27 -6.18 0.80
CA ALA A 12 4.48 -5.61 -0.30
C ALA A 12 4.33 -4.08 -0.18
N GLY A 13 5.40 -3.40 0.17
CA GLY A 13 5.53 -1.95 0.04
C GLY A 13 5.79 -1.54 -1.41
N SER A 14 6.10 -0.27 -1.65
CA SER A 14 6.31 0.29 -3.00
C SER A 14 7.37 -0.47 -3.80
N GLY A 15 8.50 -0.80 -3.18
CA GLY A 15 9.59 -1.54 -3.83
C GLY A 15 9.21 -2.99 -4.12
N GLY A 16 8.65 -3.68 -3.13
CA GLY A 16 8.27 -5.10 -3.25
C GLY A 16 7.17 -5.34 -4.29
N VAL A 17 6.13 -4.52 -4.28
CA VAL A 17 5.05 -4.59 -5.29
C VAL A 17 5.61 -4.36 -6.70
N ARG A 18 6.49 -3.36 -6.86
CA ARG A 18 7.10 -3.09 -8.16
C ARG A 18 7.98 -4.25 -8.60
N ALA A 19 8.89 -4.74 -7.75
CA ALA A 19 9.78 -5.84 -8.06
C ALA A 19 9.01 -7.11 -8.45
N ALA A 20 8.02 -7.49 -7.65
CA ALA A 20 7.20 -8.67 -7.89
C ALA A 20 6.47 -8.62 -9.24
N ARG A 21 5.80 -7.49 -9.53
CA ARG A 21 5.05 -7.32 -10.77
C ARG A 21 5.93 -7.32 -12.00
N PHE A 22 7.06 -6.61 -11.95
CA PHE A 22 8.00 -6.57 -13.08
C PHE A 22 8.59 -7.95 -13.37
N ALA A 23 9.06 -8.66 -12.32
CA ALA A 23 9.59 -10.01 -12.50
C ALA A 23 8.53 -10.97 -13.07
N ALA A 24 7.31 -10.94 -12.56
CA ALA A 24 6.20 -11.73 -13.10
C ALA A 24 5.88 -11.37 -14.56
N GLY A 25 5.93 -10.09 -14.92
CA GLY A 25 5.76 -9.61 -16.29
C GLY A 25 6.82 -10.13 -17.27
N PHE A 26 8.00 -10.49 -16.77
CA PHE A 26 9.05 -11.17 -17.55
C PHE A 26 8.95 -12.71 -17.51
N GLY A 27 7.88 -13.26 -16.96
CA GLY A 27 7.62 -14.69 -16.94
C GLY A 27 8.20 -15.44 -15.73
N ALA A 28 8.73 -14.75 -14.72
CA ALA A 28 9.16 -15.38 -13.49
C ALA A 28 7.97 -15.85 -12.64
N ARG A 29 8.13 -16.98 -11.96
CA ARG A 29 7.21 -17.43 -10.90
C ARG A 29 7.55 -16.66 -9.63
N VAL A 30 6.65 -15.78 -9.19
CA VAL A 30 6.93 -14.84 -8.09
C VAL A 30 5.95 -15.04 -6.96
N ALA A 31 6.46 -15.08 -5.72
CA ALA A 31 5.68 -14.89 -4.52
C ALA A 31 6.05 -13.58 -3.83
N VAL A 32 5.08 -13.00 -3.13
CA VAL A 32 5.28 -11.88 -2.21
C VAL A 32 4.59 -12.19 -0.89
N ALA A 33 5.29 -11.96 0.22
CA ALA A 33 4.72 -12.06 1.56
C ALA A 33 4.58 -10.68 2.19
N GLU A 34 3.44 -10.42 2.84
CA GLU A 34 3.17 -9.18 3.58
C GLU A 34 2.52 -9.50 4.92
N SER A 35 3.09 -8.94 5.99
CA SER A 35 2.64 -9.22 7.35
C SER A 35 1.70 -8.17 7.96
N ARG A 36 1.53 -7.01 7.33
CA ARG A 36 0.72 -5.91 7.87
C ARG A 36 -0.35 -5.45 6.90
N TYR A 37 0.03 -4.71 5.87
CA TYR A 37 -0.91 -4.15 4.90
C TYR A 37 -0.24 -3.89 3.54
N LEU A 38 -0.97 -4.18 2.48
CA LEU A 38 -0.51 -3.98 1.11
C LEU A 38 -0.30 -2.50 0.79
N GLY A 39 0.76 -2.19 0.06
CA GLY A 39 1.17 -0.83 -0.25
C GLY A 39 2.18 -0.24 0.76
N GLY A 40 2.41 -0.92 1.89
CA GLY A 40 3.43 -0.58 2.87
C GLY A 40 3.19 0.76 3.57
N THR A 41 4.25 1.29 4.14
CA THR A 41 4.24 2.54 4.93
C THR A 41 3.69 3.73 4.14
N CYS A 42 4.12 3.92 2.90
CA CYS A 42 3.72 5.08 2.09
C CYS A 42 2.20 5.17 1.91
N VAL A 43 1.56 4.07 1.54
CA VAL A 43 0.11 4.04 1.30
C VAL A 43 -0.68 4.12 2.61
N ASN A 44 -0.25 3.44 3.65
CA ASN A 44 -1.09 3.22 4.83
C ASN A 44 -0.87 4.24 5.95
N VAL A 45 0.37 4.64 6.21
CA VAL A 45 0.73 5.50 7.36
C VAL A 45 1.73 6.60 7.00
N GLY A 46 1.99 6.84 5.73
CA GLY A 46 3.00 7.79 5.25
C GLY A 46 2.47 8.76 4.21
N CYS A 47 2.94 8.63 2.97
CA CYS A 47 2.74 9.61 1.89
C CYS A 47 1.27 9.90 1.59
N VAL A 48 0.43 8.88 1.50
CA VAL A 48 -0.99 9.05 1.13
C VAL A 48 -1.79 9.71 2.25
N PRO A 49 -1.84 9.17 3.48
CA PRO A 49 -2.60 9.82 4.54
C PRO A 49 -2.07 11.22 4.86
N LYS A 50 -0.75 11.44 4.85
CA LYS A 50 -0.16 12.77 5.03
C LYS A 50 -0.71 13.75 4.01
N LYS A 51 -0.74 13.39 2.73
CA LYS A 51 -1.22 14.26 1.65
C LYS A 51 -2.71 14.61 1.83
N LEU A 52 -3.54 13.63 2.19
CA LEU A 52 -4.97 13.87 2.43
C LEU A 52 -5.20 14.81 3.62
N LEU A 53 -4.44 14.64 4.71
CA LEU A 53 -4.51 15.53 5.88
C LEU A 53 -4.05 16.95 5.56
N VAL A 54 -2.98 17.10 4.78
CA VAL A 54 -2.48 18.42 4.34
C VAL A 54 -3.50 19.12 3.45
N TYR A 55 -4.11 18.41 2.51
CA TYR A 55 -5.17 18.99 1.68
C TYR A 55 -6.39 19.40 2.51
N GLY A 56 -6.78 18.60 3.50
CA GLY A 56 -7.84 18.97 4.43
C GLY A 56 -7.52 20.24 5.22
N ALA A 57 -6.26 20.43 5.63
CA ALA A 57 -5.82 21.63 6.34
C ALA A 57 -5.85 22.89 5.47
N HIS A 58 -5.51 22.80 4.19
CA HIS A 58 -5.53 23.95 3.27
C HIS A 58 -6.89 24.61 3.13
N PHE A 59 -7.99 23.86 3.25
CA PHE A 59 -9.34 24.45 3.13
C PHE A 59 -9.60 25.55 4.16
N SER A 60 -8.98 25.52 5.35
CA SER A 60 -9.16 26.60 6.32
C SER A 60 -8.59 27.92 5.83
N GLU A 61 -7.42 27.87 5.16
CA GLU A 61 -6.79 29.03 4.54
C GLU A 61 -7.59 29.52 3.33
N ASP A 62 -8.08 28.60 2.50
CA ASP A 62 -8.88 28.91 1.32
C ASP A 62 -10.18 29.63 1.69
N PHE A 63 -10.86 29.21 2.76
CA PHE A 63 -12.08 29.89 3.25
C PHE A 63 -11.80 31.30 3.76
N GLU A 64 -10.66 31.56 4.39
CA GLU A 64 -10.24 32.90 4.80
C GLU A 64 -9.93 33.78 3.57
N GLN A 65 -9.16 33.26 2.64
CA GLN A 65 -8.74 34.00 1.44
C GLN A 65 -9.90 34.28 0.48
N ALA A 66 -10.88 33.38 0.38
CA ALA A 66 -12.04 33.51 -0.49
C ALA A 66 -12.79 34.82 -0.28
N ARG A 67 -12.81 35.35 0.96
CA ARG A 67 -13.47 36.62 1.28
C ARG A 67 -12.88 37.81 0.52
N ALA A 68 -11.56 37.81 0.30
CA ALA A 68 -10.90 38.86 -0.47
C ALA A 68 -11.29 38.87 -1.96
N TYR A 69 -11.82 37.76 -2.46
CA TYR A 69 -12.30 37.60 -3.83
C TYR A 69 -13.83 37.70 -3.96
N GLY A 70 -14.51 38.20 -2.92
CA GLY A 70 -15.93 38.44 -2.94
C GLY A 70 -16.82 37.24 -2.60
N TRP A 71 -16.24 36.12 -2.14
CA TRP A 71 -17.03 34.98 -1.68
C TRP A 71 -17.54 35.19 -0.25
N SER A 72 -18.85 35.02 -0.06
CA SER A 72 -19.46 35.03 1.25
C SER A 72 -19.74 33.59 1.70
N ALA A 73 -18.71 32.89 2.13
CA ALA A 73 -18.88 31.64 2.86
C ALA A 73 -19.30 31.99 4.30
N GLY A 74 -20.30 31.32 4.84
CA GLY A 74 -20.65 31.41 6.27
C GLY A 74 -19.50 30.92 7.15
N GLU A 75 -19.72 30.77 8.44
CA GLU A 75 -18.72 30.21 9.35
C GLU A 75 -18.37 28.77 8.95
N ALA A 76 -17.12 28.52 8.60
CA ALA A 76 -16.67 27.19 8.22
C ALA A 76 -16.69 26.26 9.43
N GLN A 77 -17.34 25.13 9.30
CA GLN A 77 -17.39 24.08 10.33
C GLN A 77 -16.49 22.93 9.90
N PHE A 78 -15.66 22.42 10.82
CA PHE A 78 -14.76 21.29 10.56
C PHE A 78 -15.11 20.09 11.43
N ASP A 79 -15.29 18.94 10.81
CA ASP A 79 -15.49 17.66 11.48
C ASP A 79 -14.31 16.71 11.24
N TRP A 80 -13.50 16.51 12.28
CA TRP A 80 -12.37 15.61 12.29
C TRP A 80 -12.76 14.16 12.00
N ALA A 81 -13.87 13.70 12.55
CA ALA A 81 -14.33 12.32 12.38
C ALA A 81 -14.64 12.02 10.90
N THR A 82 -15.25 12.96 10.20
CA THR A 82 -15.53 12.86 8.76
C THR A 82 -14.21 12.78 7.96
N LEU A 83 -13.25 13.65 8.22
CA LEU A 83 -11.95 13.62 7.52
C LEU A 83 -11.25 12.28 7.73
N ILE A 84 -11.16 11.81 8.96
CA ILE A 84 -10.49 10.53 9.27
C ILE A 84 -11.23 9.33 8.67
N GLY A 85 -12.56 9.32 8.74
CA GLY A 85 -13.38 8.28 8.13
C GLY A 85 -13.17 8.20 6.60
N ASN A 86 -13.15 9.34 5.93
CA ASN A 86 -12.91 9.42 4.48
C ASN A 86 -11.48 8.96 4.13
N LYS A 87 -10.48 9.43 4.87
CA LYS A 87 -9.08 9.01 4.71
C LYS A 87 -8.95 7.49 4.88
N ASN A 88 -9.56 6.91 5.89
CA ASN A 88 -9.49 5.47 6.13
C ASN A 88 -10.12 4.66 4.97
N ARG A 89 -11.28 5.09 4.46
CA ARG A 89 -11.91 4.45 3.30
C ARG A 89 -11.02 4.49 2.06
N GLU A 90 -10.37 5.62 1.81
CA GLU A 90 -9.45 5.75 0.67
C GLU A 90 -8.25 4.80 0.79
N ILE A 91 -7.66 4.68 1.98
CA ILE A 91 -6.56 3.74 2.21
C ILE A 91 -7.01 2.29 1.99
N GLN A 92 -8.18 1.90 2.49
CA GLN A 92 -8.75 0.56 2.26
C GLN A 92 -8.99 0.29 0.78
N ARG A 93 -9.49 1.27 0.03
CA ARG A 93 -9.64 1.19 -1.42
C ARG A 93 -8.30 0.94 -2.11
N LEU A 94 -7.25 1.65 -1.69
CA LEU A 94 -5.90 1.48 -2.23
C LEU A 94 -5.31 0.10 -1.90
N ASN A 95 -5.52 -0.41 -0.69
CA ASN A 95 -5.09 -1.77 -0.34
C ASN A 95 -5.69 -2.82 -1.30
N GLY A 96 -6.98 -2.68 -1.64
CA GLY A 96 -7.64 -3.52 -2.65
C GLY A 96 -7.01 -3.40 -4.04
N ILE A 97 -6.65 -2.17 -4.46
CA ILE A 97 -5.95 -1.95 -5.74
C ILE A 97 -4.59 -2.65 -5.74
N TYR A 98 -3.80 -2.51 -4.67
CA TYR A 98 -2.49 -3.18 -4.56
C TYR A 98 -2.60 -4.70 -4.59
N ARG A 99 -3.63 -5.27 -3.93
CA ARG A 99 -3.95 -6.70 -4.05
C ARG A 99 -4.20 -7.10 -5.50
N ASN A 100 -5.09 -6.38 -6.19
CA ASN A 100 -5.45 -6.66 -7.57
C ASN A 100 -4.25 -6.50 -8.52
N LEU A 101 -3.39 -5.52 -8.30
CA LEU A 101 -2.16 -5.34 -9.07
C LEU A 101 -1.22 -6.55 -8.97
N LEU A 102 -1.07 -7.15 -7.80
CA LEU A 102 -0.24 -8.33 -7.61
C LEU A 102 -0.91 -9.57 -8.24
N VAL A 103 -2.15 -9.84 -7.88
CA VAL A 103 -2.89 -11.04 -8.35
C VAL A 103 -3.04 -11.03 -9.88
N ASN A 104 -3.42 -9.90 -10.47
CA ASN A 104 -3.58 -9.79 -11.92
C ASN A 104 -2.26 -9.89 -12.69
N SER A 105 -1.12 -9.68 -12.02
CA SER A 105 0.21 -9.92 -12.60
C SER A 105 0.67 -11.38 -12.46
N GLY A 106 -0.14 -12.27 -11.87
CA GLY A 106 0.23 -13.67 -11.65
C GLY A 106 1.15 -13.90 -10.44
N VAL A 107 1.29 -12.90 -9.56
CA VAL A 107 2.09 -13.01 -8.33
C VAL A 107 1.29 -13.78 -7.27
N THR A 108 1.93 -14.77 -6.64
CA THR A 108 1.38 -15.46 -5.47
C THR A 108 1.49 -14.55 -4.25
N LEU A 109 0.36 -14.12 -3.70
CA LEU A 109 0.31 -13.29 -2.49
C LEU A 109 0.12 -14.16 -1.26
N LEU A 110 1.06 -14.03 -0.31
CA LEU A 110 1.03 -14.71 0.97
C LEU A 110 0.86 -13.66 2.08
N GLU A 111 -0.19 -13.78 2.85
CA GLU A 111 -0.42 -12.91 4.01
C GLU A 111 0.17 -13.57 5.25
N GLY A 112 1.28 -13.01 5.75
CA GLY A 112 1.99 -13.56 6.90
C GLY A 112 3.40 -12.99 7.05
N HIS A 113 4.00 -13.29 8.19
CA HIS A 113 5.35 -12.85 8.50
C HIS A 113 6.39 -13.79 7.86
N ALA A 114 7.17 -13.25 6.93
CA ALA A 114 8.22 -14.00 6.25
C ALA A 114 9.57 -13.80 6.92
N ARG A 115 10.36 -14.89 6.96
CA ARG A 115 11.77 -14.87 7.38
C ARG A 115 12.63 -15.75 6.48
N LEU A 116 13.85 -15.33 6.21
CA LEU A 116 14.84 -16.15 5.55
C LEU A 116 15.33 -17.24 6.49
N LEU A 117 15.37 -18.49 6.01
CA LEU A 117 15.95 -19.61 6.72
C LEU A 117 17.39 -19.90 6.22
N ASP A 118 17.61 -19.79 4.94
CA ASP A 118 18.89 -19.94 4.25
C ASP A 118 18.88 -19.18 2.91
N ALA A 119 19.89 -19.36 2.08
CA ALA A 119 20.04 -18.66 0.80
C ALA A 119 18.87 -18.89 -0.18
N HIS A 120 18.14 -19.98 -0.04
CA HIS A 120 17.09 -20.39 -0.96
C HIS A 120 15.77 -20.76 -0.29
N SER A 121 15.63 -20.52 1.01
CA SER A 121 14.44 -20.91 1.76
C SER A 121 13.87 -19.75 2.55
N VAL A 122 12.56 -19.55 2.39
CA VAL A 122 11.75 -18.57 3.12
C VAL A 122 10.66 -19.30 3.88
N GLU A 123 10.40 -18.91 5.11
CA GLU A 123 9.26 -19.36 5.90
C GLU A 123 8.25 -18.23 6.05
N VAL A 124 6.98 -18.52 5.85
CA VAL A 124 5.86 -17.61 6.10
C VAL A 124 4.92 -18.31 7.06
N ASP A 125 4.82 -17.83 8.29
CA ASP A 125 3.95 -18.36 9.36
C ASP A 125 4.04 -19.90 9.51
N GLY A 126 5.26 -20.44 9.49
CA GLY A 126 5.54 -21.88 9.65
C GLY A 126 5.50 -22.69 8.34
N GLN A 127 5.06 -22.13 7.24
CA GLN A 127 5.11 -22.78 5.93
C GLN A 127 6.41 -22.40 5.20
N ARG A 128 7.14 -23.43 4.72
CA ARG A 128 8.41 -23.22 4.00
C ARG A 128 8.19 -23.18 2.49
N PHE A 129 8.90 -22.27 1.85
CA PHE A 129 8.96 -22.10 0.40
C PHE A 129 10.42 -22.02 -0.06
N SER A 130 10.69 -22.49 -1.27
CA SER A 130 12.01 -22.39 -1.89
C SER A 130 12.02 -21.35 -3.03
N ALA A 131 13.11 -20.60 -3.15
CA ALA A 131 13.29 -19.62 -4.21
C ALA A 131 14.73 -19.58 -4.73
N LYS A 132 14.87 -19.30 -6.01
CA LYS A 132 16.15 -19.28 -6.74
C LYS A 132 17.00 -18.05 -6.38
#